data_dfd8fa3928f0778e8b1691c30c84f2ba
#
_entry.id   dfd8fa3928f0778e8b1691c30c84f2ba
#
_cell.length_a   1.000
_cell.length_b   1.000
_cell.length_c   1.000
_cell.angle_alpha   90.00
_cell.angle_beta   90.00
_cell.angle_gamma   90.00
#
_symmetry.space_group_name_H-M   'P 1'
#
loop_
_entity.id
_entity.type
_entity.pdbx_description
1 polymer ?
#
loop_
_entity_poly.entity_id
_entity_poly.type
_entity_poly.pdbx_seq_one_letter_code
_entity_poly.pdbx_strand_id
1 'polypeptide(L)'
;MLSFFLSFFFFSTSTSTLNLSSTSQTGSYGSTKRYKSFPRLTKANETTLVGAGGELSDFQYLQDLLDELNADDFCADDGLRRTPASLCSYLTRVLYNRRSKFDPLWNSLVVGGVDPADGTPFLGAVSMLGVKYEDGHVATGFGAHLARPLFREKHSKSMSRADAEALLREALAVCYYRDKQSINKFQIAVSTKEGGVEVGEPFALATEWGYGAFVHPSAHAVGTW
;
A
#
# COMPACT_ATOMS: atom_id res chain seq x y z
N MET A 1 -18.73 -3.77 9.83
CA MET A 1 -18.48 -2.35 9.47
C MET A 1 -16.99 -2.10 9.55
N LEU A 2 -16.39 -1.96 8.46
CA LEU A 2 -15.00 -2.19 8.11
C LEU A 2 -14.15 -0.95 8.31
N SER A 3 -12.93 -1.11 8.83
CA SER A 3 -11.97 -0.02 8.91
C SER A 3 -11.46 0.33 7.50
N PHE A 4 -12.13 1.24 6.83
CA PHE A 4 -11.77 1.74 5.49
C PHE A 4 -10.51 2.63 5.47
N PHE A 5 -9.86 2.84 6.60
CA PHE A 5 -8.89 3.92 6.79
C PHE A 5 -7.43 3.49 6.74
N LEU A 6 -7.13 2.28 6.27
CA LEU A 6 -5.73 1.89 6.14
C LEU A 6 -5.08 2.59 4.95
N SER A 7 -4.00 3.28 5.24
CA SER A 7 -3.22 4.03 4.26
C SER A 7 -2.12 3.16 3.68
N PHE A 8 -2.08 3.06 2.36
CA PHE A 8 -0.97 2.47 1.61
C PHE A 8 -0.29 3.57 0.81
N PHE A 9 1.02 3.53 0.78
CA PHE A 9 1.83 4.45 0.02
C PHE A 9 2.78 3.67 -0.87
N PHE A 10 2.85 4.05 -2.12
CA PHE A 10 3.75 3.46 -3.08
C PHE A 10 4.41 4.56 -3.88
N PHE A 11 5.70 4.39 -4.14
CA PHE A 11 6.47 5.22 -5.06
C PHE A 11 7.15 4.37 -6.11
N SER A 12 7.24 4.93 -7.31
CA SER A 12 8.09 4.42 -8.37
C SER A 12 9.22 5.41 -8.63
N THR A 13 10.47 4.96 -8.59
CA THR A 13 11.64 5.76 -8.95
C THR A 13 12.37 5.13 -10.11
N SER A 14 12.91 5.94 -11.02
CA SER A 14 13.61 5.47 -12.21
C SER A 14 15.09 5.17 -11.98
N THR A 15 15.68 5.67 -10.89
CA THR A 15 17.13 5.59 -10.64
C THR A 15 17.60 4.19 -10.23
N SER A 16 16.69 3.32 -9.79
CA SER A 16 17.02 1.94 -9.37
C SER A 16 15.87 0.97 -9.56
N THR A 17 14.90 1.27 -10.45
CA THR A 17 13.73 0.41 -10.65
C THR A 17 13.11 -0.02 -9.32
N LEU A 18 12.85 0.94 -8.46
CA LEU A 18 12.48 0.73 -7.07
C LEU A 18 11.01 1.09 -6.85
N ASN A 19 10.23 0.16 -6.32
CA ASN A 19 8.92 0.43 -5.77
C ASN A 19 8.97 0.24 -4.26
N LEU A 20 8.68 1.29 -3.51
CA LEU A 20 8.55 1.22 -2.07
C LEU A 20 7.09 1.29 -1.65
N SER A 21 6.71 0.46 -0.72
CA SER A 21 5.37 0.46 -0.14
C SER A 21 5.42 0.46 1.36
N SER A 22 4.43 1.06 1.98
CA SER A 22 4.32 1.08 3.43
C SER A 22 2.88 0.95 3.88
N THR A 23 2.66 0.30 5.02
CA THR A 23 1.33 0.05 5.56
C THR A 23 1.34 -0.10 7.08
N SER A 24 0.22 0.20 7.71
CA SER A 24 -0.06 -0.16 9.10
C SER A 24 -0.60 -1.58 9.20
N GLN A 25 -0.07 -2.37 10.13
CA GLN A 25 -0.43 -3.79 10.34
C GLN A 25 -1.64 -3.97 11.25
N THR A 26 -2.73 -3.30 11.03
CA THR A 26 -3.91 -3.42 11.90
C THR A 26 -5.13 -3.99 11.19
N GLY A 27 -5.92 -4.78 11.92
CA GLY A 27 -7.27 -5.17 11.54
C GLY A 27 -8.22 -4.78 12.65
N SER A 28 -9.26 -4.01 12.33
CA SER A 28 -10.21 -3.46 13.29
C SER A 28 -11.62 -3.97 13.01
N TYR A 29 -12.40 -4.17 14.09
CA TYR A 29 -13.83 -4.36 14.02
C TYR A 29 -14.52 -3.17 14.71
N GLY A 30 -15.11 -2.29 13.92
CA GLY A 30 -15.60 -1.00 14.41
C GLY A 30 -14.47 -0.15 14.99
N SER A 31 -14.61 0.26 16.25
CA SER A 31 -13.59 1.01 16.99
C SER A 31 -12.57 0.12 17.72
N THR A 32 -12.74 -1.20 17.68
CA THR A 32 -11.88 -2.15 18.38
C THR A 32 -10.76 -2.64 17.48
N LYS A 33 -9.51 -2.41 17.86
CA LYS A 33 -8.31 -2.91 17.19
C LYS A 33 -8.09 -4.38 17.56
N ARG A 34 -8.69 -5.29 16.79
CA ARG A 34 -8.72 -6.72 17.13
C ARG A 34 -7.42 -7.44 16.78
N TYR A 35 -6.84 -7.11 15.62
CA TYR A 35 -5.60 -7.69 15.14
C TYR A 35 -4.55 -6.61 15.00
N LYS A 36 -3.37 -6.80 15.61
CA LYS A 36 -2.29 -5.81 15.67
C LYS A 36 -1.01 -6.25 14.94
N SER A 37 -1.09 -7.32 14.15
CA SER A 37 0.07 -7.89 13.45
C SER A 37 -0.36 -8.63 12.19
N PHE A 38 -1.29 -8.05 11.44
CA PHE A 38 -1.75 -8.66 10.19
C PHE A 38 -1.00 -8.03 9.01
N PRO A 39 -0.27 -8.82 8.20
CA PRO A 39 0.41 -8.30 7.03
C PRO A 39 -0.62 -7.87 5.98
N ARG A 40 -0.41 -6.70 5.41
CA ARG A 40 -1.23 -6.17 4.32
C ARG A 40 -0.45 -5.95 3.04
N LEU A 41 0.81 -6.35 3.07
CA LEU A 41 1.69 -6.44 1.92
C LEU A 41 1.96 -7.91 1.65
N THR A 42 1.78 -8.33 0.41
CA THR A 42 2.08 -9.69 -0.03
C THR A 42 2.95 -9.67 -1.28
N LYS A 43 3.86 -10.61 -1.35
CA LYS A 43 4.64 -10.89 -2.55
C LYS A 43 3.75 -11.70 -3.49
N ALA A 44 3.30 -11.07 -4.58
CA ALA A 44 2.46 -11.76 -5.56
C ALA A 44 3.29 -12.71 -6.45
N ASN A 45 4.50 -12.31 -6.81
CA ASN A 45 5.52 -13.13 -7.45
C ASN A 45 6.91 -12.57 -7.15
N GLU A 46 7.95 -13.03 -7.81
CA GLU A 46 9.34 -12.59 -7.53
C GLU A 46 9.58 -11.10 -7.72
N THR A 47 8.84 -10.46 -8.62
CA THR A 47 9.05 -9.05 -9.00
C THR A 47 7.88 -8.14 -8.65
N THR A 48 6.75 -8.69 -8.18
CA THR A 48 5.52 -7.96 -7.95
C THR A 48 5.07 -8.02 -6.50
N LEU A 49 4.77 -6.86 -5.96
CA LEU A 49 4.22 -6.65 -4.64
C LEU A 49 2.78 -6.17 -4.75
N VAL A 50 1.90 -6.69 -3.90
CA VAL A 50 0.52 -6.24 -3.78
C VAL A 50 0.23 -5.79 -2.35
N GLY A 51 -0.33 -4.61 -2.22
CA GLY A 51 -0.85 -4.08 -0.96
C GLY A 51 -2.36 -3.94 -1.01
N ALA A 52 -3.05 -4.27 0.08
CA ALA A 52 -4.50 -4.18 0.15
C ALA A 52 -5.02 -3.47 1.39
N GLY A 53 -5.80 -2.40 1.17
CA GLY A 53 -6.66 -1.78 2.19
C GLY A 53 -8.06 -2.38 2.15
N GLY A 54 -8.78 -2.26 3.26
CA GLY A 54 -10.17 -2.72 3.36
C GLY A 54 -10.32 -4.03 4.14
N GLU A 55 -11.20 -4.91 3.68
CA GLU A 55 -11.55 -6.16 4.36
C GLU A 55 -10.43 -7.19 4.28
N LEU A 56 -10.11 -7.79 5.43
CA LEU A 56 -9.01 -8.76 5.52
C LEU A 56 -9.34 -10.11 4.90
N SER A 57 -10.56 -10.60 5.11
CA SER A 57 -10.98 -11.89 4.54
C SER A 57 -11.03 -11.85 3.01
N ASP A 58 -11.49 -10.73 2.44
CA ASP A 58 -11.47 -10.54 1.01
C ASP A 58 -10.04 -10.44 0.46
N PHE A 59 -9.13 -9.85 1.24
CA PHE A 59 -7.72 -9.83 0.86
C PHE A 59 -7.09 -11.21 0.92
N GLN A 60 -7.40 -12.04 1.91
CA GLN A 60 -6.94 -13.43 1.95
C GLN A 60 -7.43 -14.21 0.72
N TYR A 61 -8.69 -14.05 0.34
CA TYR A 61 -9.21 -14.65 -0.90
C TYR A 61 -8.41 -14.20 -2.14
N LEU A 62 -8.04 -12.93 -2.22
CA LEU A 62 -7.19 -12.44 -3.32
C LEU A 62 -5.77 -13.01 -3.26
N GLN A 63 -5.22 -13.25 -2.07
CA GLN A 63 -3.92 -13.92 -1.91
C GLN A 63 -3.98 -15.35 -2.41
N ASP A 64 -5.02 -16.11 -2.04
CA ASP A 64 -5.23 -17.49 -2.50
C ASP A 64 -5.32 -17.55 -4.05
N LEU A 65 -6.01 -16.59 -4.69
CA LEU A 65 -6.04 -16.48 -6.15
C LEU A 65 -4.67 -16.19 -6.77
N LEU A 66 -3.86 -15.37 -6.14
CA LEU A 66 -2.49 -15.09 -6.62
C LEU A 66 -1.59 -16.30 -6.46
N ASP A 67 -1.74 -17.05 -5.37
CA ASP A 67 -0.99 -18.28 -5.13
C ASP A 67 -1.39 -19.38 -6.13
N GLU A 68 -2.67 -19.50 -6.47
CA GLU A 68 -3.16 -20.39 -7.53
C GLU A 68 -2.53 -20.04 -8.89
N LEU A 69 -2.49 -18.74 -9.25
CA LEU A 69 -1.82 -18.31 -10.49
C LEU A 69 -0.32 -18.65 -10.51
N ASN A 70 0.35 -18.49 -9.39
CA ASN A 70 1.77 -18.84 -9.29
C ASN A 70 2.00 -20.36 -9.41
N ALA A 71 1.09 -21.17 -8.84
CA ALA A 71 1.13 -22.62 -8.99
C ALA A 71 0.90 -23.05 -10.43
N ASP A 72 -0.04 -22.41 -11.14
CA ASP A 72 -0.30 -22.65 -12.56
C ASP A 72 0.94 -22.33 -13.42
N ASP A 73 1.57 -21.17 -13.18
CA ASP A 73 2.78 -20.75 -13.89
C ASP A 73 3.96 -21.72 -13.61
N PHE A 74 4.07 -22.18 -12.37
CA PHE A 74 5.09 -23.18 -12.01
C PHE A 74 4.85 -24.53 -12.70
N CYS A 75 3.59 -24.97 -12.78
CA CYS A 75 3.24 -26.24 -13.43
C CYS A 75 3.38 -26.17 -14.96
N ALA A 76 3.13 -25.00 -15.56
CA ALA A 76 3.28 -24.80 -17.00
C ALA A 76 4.74 -24.85 -17.46
N ASP A 77 5.66 -24.39 -16.63
CA ASP A 77 7.12 -24.35 -16.85
C ASP A 77 7.54 -23.90 -18.25
N ASP A 78 6.80 -22.92 -18.78
CA ASP A 78 7.01 -22.36 -20.13
C ASP A 78 8.02 -21.21 -20.16
N GLY A 79 8.60 -20.87 -19.00
CA GLY A 79 9.56 -19.79 -18.82
C GLY A 79 8.90 -18.38 -18.86
N LEU A 80 7.59 -18.29 -19.04
CA LEU A 80 6.87 -17.02 -18.98
C LEU A 80 6.63 -16.58 -17.53
N ARG A 81 6.82 -15.31 -17.27
CA ARG A 81 6.57 -14.70 -15.95
C ARG A 81 5.54 -13.61 -16.07
N ARG A 82 4.57 -13.60 -15.19
CA ARG A 82 3.55 -12.55 -15.15
C ARG A 82 4.18 -11.23 -14.74
N THR A 83 3.97 -10.21 -15.56
CA THR A 83 4.43 -8.85 -15.26
C THR A 83 3.52 -8.20 -14.22
N PRO A 84 3.99 -7.17 -13.49
CA PRO A 84 3.16 -6.39 -12.56
C PRO A 84 1.91 -5.80 -13.25
N ALA A 85 2.05 -5.35 -14.49
CA ALA A 85 0.94 -4.82 -15.30
C ALA A 85 -0.11 -5.88 -15.62
N SER A 86 0.32 -7.13 -15.92
CA SER A 86 -0.61 -8.24 -16.17
C SER A 86 -1.36 -8.64 -14.92
N LEU A 87 -0.70 -8.72 -13.76
CA LEU A 87 -1.34 -8.98 -12.47
C LEU A 87 -2.30 -7.87 -12.06
N CYS A 88 -1.94 -6.61 -12.27
CA CYS A 88 -2.84 -5.48 -12.04
C CYS A 88 -4.10 -5.58 -12.90
N SER A 89 -3.96 -5.95 -14.17
CA SER A 89 -5.09 -6.15 -15.09
C SER A 89 -5.96 -7.34 -14.69
N TYR A 90 -5.37 -8.44 -14.23
CA TYR A 90 -6.09 -9.59 -13.70
C TYR A 90 -6.92 -9.21 -12.47
N LEU A 91 -6.30 -8.59 -11.46
CA LEU A 91 -6.99 -8.15 -10.25
C LEU A 91 -8.11 -7.15 -10.56
N THR A 92 -7.90 -6.26 -11.53
CA THR A 92 -8.94 -5.34 -12.01
C THR A 92 -10.17 -6.09 -12.51
N ARG A 93 -9.98 -7.14 -13.32
CA ARG A 93 -11.08 -7.97 -13.84
C ARG A 93 -11.77 -8.77 -12.75
N VAL A 94 -11.03 -9.32 -11.80
CA VAL A 94 -11.60 -10.02 -10.63
C VAL A 94 -12.53 -9.09 -9.85
N LEU A 95 -12.03 -7.90 -9.47
CA LEU A 95 -12.81 -6.91 -8.72
C LEU A 95 -14.04 -6.43 -9.51
N TYR A 96 -13.88 -6.15 -10.80
CA TYR A 96 -14.99 -5.75 -11.67
C TYR A 96 -16.06 -6.83 -11.78
N ASN A 97 -15.67 -8.09 -11.98
CA ASN A 97 -16.61 -9.21 -12.08
C ASN A 97 -17.41 -9.42 -10.80
N ARG A 98 -16.74 -9.36 -9.65
CA ARG A 98 -17.38 -9.46 -8.34
C ARG A 98 -18.36 -8.30 -8.10
N ARG A 99 -17.95 -7.08 -8.40
CA ARG A 99 -18.82 -5.90 -8.33
C ARG A 99 -20.05 -6.04 -9.20
N SER A 100 -19.89 -6.54 -10.43
CA SER A 100 -21.00 -6.68 -11.39
C SER A 100 -21.99 -7.78 -11.01
N LYS A 101 -21.56 -8.74 -10.18
CA LYS A 101 -22.41 -9.80 -9.61
C LYS A 101 -23.08 -9.41 -8.29
N PHE A 102 -22.99 -8.15 -7.86
CA PHE A 102 -23.47 -7.65 -6.55
C PHE A 102 -22.84 -8.35 -5.36
N ASP A 103 -21.62 -8.87 -5.51
CA ASP A 103 -20.83 -9.52 -4.49
C ASP A 103 -19.40 -8.97 -4.49
N PRO A 104 -19.22 -7.67 -4.19
CA PRO A 104 -17.94 -6.99 -4.32
C PRO A 104 -16.96 -7.42 -3.24
N LEU A 105 -15.67 -7.50 -3.62
CA LEU A 105 -14.56 -7.55 -2.68
C LEU A 105 -14.25 -6.12 -2.19
N TRP A 106 -14.29 -5.93 -0.89
CA TRP A 106 -14.16 -4.60 -0.27
C TRP A 106 -12.69 -4.21 -0.07
N ASN A 107 -11.93 -4.19 -1.17
CA ASN A 107 -10.52 -3.86 -1.13
C ASN A 107 -10.17 -2.73 -2.10
N SER A 108 -9.23 -1.90 -1.68
CA SER A 108 -8.46 -1.03 -2.55
C SER A 108 -7.06 -1.62 -2.66
N LEU A 109 -6.66 -2.00 -3.87
CA LEU A 109 -5.37 -2.64 -4.10
C LEU A 109 -4.37 -1.65 -4.67
N VAL A 110 -3.12 -1.86 -4.33
CA VAL A 110 -1.98 -1.24 -5.02
C VAL A 110 -1.03 -2.33 -5.45
N VAL A 111 -0.66 -2.29 -6.72
CA VAL A 111 0.25 -3.23 -7.35
C VAL A 111 1.50 -2.47 -7.75
N GLY A 112 2.62 -2.86 -7.20
CA GLY A 112 3.92 -2.30 -7.52
C GLY A 112 4.90 -3.41 -7.89
N GLY A 113 5.79 -3.14 -8.80
CA GLY A 113 6.78 -4.13 -9.18
C GLY A 113 7.67 -3.66 -10.32
N VAL A 114 8.52 -4.55 -10.75
CA VAL A 114 9.47 -4.31 -11.83
C VAL A 114 9.23 -5.35 -12.91
N ASP A 115 9.12 -4.90 -14.16
CA ASP A 115 9.01 -5.84 -15.28
C ASP A 115 10.28 -6.69 -15.36
N PRO A 116 10.16 -8.02 -15.33
CA PRO A 116 11.32 -8.90 -15.34
C PRO A 116 12.14 -8.82 -16.64
N ALA A 117 11.52 -8.43 -17.75
CA ALA A 117 12.20 -8.40 -19.06
C ALA A 117 13.10 -7.17 -19.18
N ASP A 118 12.57 -5.98 -19.02
CA ASP A 118 13.30 -4.73 -19.27
C ASP A 118 13.69 -3.97 -17.99
N GLY A 119 13.10 -4.33 -16.84
CA GLY A 119 13.34 -3.65 -15.59
C GLY A 119 12.51 -2.38 -15.42
N THR A 120 11.51 -2.15 -16.26
CA THR A 120 10.64 -0.98 -16.15
C THR A 120 9.83 -1.03 -14.86
N PRO A 121 9.84 0.01 -14.02
CA PRO A 121 9.02 0.04 -12.82
C PRO A 121 7.55 0.25 -13.19
N PHE A 122 6.67 -0.49 -12.53
CA PHE A 122 5.22 -0.38 -12.65
C PHE A 122 4.59 -0.04 -11.32
N LEU A 123 3.65 0.89 -11.33
CA LEU A 123 2.85 1.22 -10.16
C LEU A 123 1.40 1.52 -10.58
N GLY A 124 0.48 0.69 -10.11
CA GLY A 124 -0.93 0.84 -10.38
C GLY A 124 -1.79 0.69 -9.13
N ALA A 125 -2.96 1.29 -9.15
CA ALA A 125 -3.98 1.13 -8.13
C ALA A 125 -5.26 0.59 -8.74
N VAL A 126 -5.95 -0.26 -7.98
CA VAL A 126 -7.25 -0.83 -8.38
C VAL A 126 -8.26 -0.59 -7.27
N SER A 127 -9.39 0.02 -7.63
CA SER A 127 -10.49 0.23 -6.70
C SER A 127 -11.39 -1.01 -6.61
N MET A 128 -12.21 -1.09 -5.56
CA MET A 128 -13.23 -2.13 -5.40
C MET A 128 -14.25 -2.19 -6.55
N LEU A 129 -14.36 -1.15 -7.35
CA LEU A 129 -15.25 -1.09 -8.51
C LEU A 129 -14.62 -1.64 -9.79
N GLY A 130 -13.36 -2.09 -9.74
CA GLY A 130 -12.62 -2.53 -10.91
C GLY A 130 -12.11 -1.39 -11.78
N VAL A 131 -11.88 -0.20 -11.20
CA VAL A 131 -11.21 0.91 -11.88
C VAL A 131 -9.74 0.87 -11.54
N LYS A 132 -8.88 0.85 -12.55
CA LYS A 132 -7.43 0.93 -12.40
C LYS A 132 -6.90 2.27 -12.91
N TYR A 133 -5.81 2.74 -12.29
CA TYR A 133 -4.99 3.84 -12.80
C TYR A 133 -3.52 3.60 -12.44
N GLU A 134 -2.66 4.24 -13.19
CA GLU A 134 -1.21 4.18 -13.02
C GLU A 134 -0.68 5.59 -12.73
N ASP A 135 0.25 5.71 -11.80
CA ASP A 135 0.86 7.00 -11.44
C ASP A 135 2.25 6.75 -10.83
N GLY A 136 3.09 7.80 -10.78
CA GLY A 136 4.40 7.76 -10.13
C GLY A 136 4.33 7.62 -8.60
N HIS A 137 3.20 7.96 -8.01
CA HIS A 137 2.91 7.76 -6.59
C HIS A 137 1.43 7.48 -6.36
N VAL A 138 1.15 6.53 -5.50
CA VAL A 138 -0.20 6.10 -5.15
C VAL A 138 -0.39 6.12 -3.64
N ALA A 139 -1.54 6.58 -3.20
CA ALA A 139 -1.96 6.49 -1.80
C ALA A 139 -3.44 6.09 -1.72
N THR A 140 -3.77 5.19 -0.82
CA THR A 140 -5.14 4.72 -0.58
C THR A 140 -5.62 5.07 0.83
N GLY A 141 -6.92 4.92 1.08
CA GLY A 141 -7.52 5.17 2.38
C GLY A 141 -7.32 6.61 2.87
N PHE A 142 -7.03 6.77 4.14
CA PHE A 142 -6.80 8.08 4.77
C PHE A 142 -5.57 8.80 4.22
N GLY A 143 -4.55 8.04 3.80
CA GLY A 143 -3.35 8.56 3.16
C GLY A 143 -3.59 9.23 1.81
N ALA A 144 -4.65 8.89 1.10
CA ALA A 144 -5.02 9.58 -0.12
C ALA A 144 -5.33 11.07 0.12
N HIS A 145 -5.74 11.43 1.32
CA HIS A 145 -6.07 12.79 1.70
C HIS A 145 -4.88 13.51 2.37
N LEU A 146 -4.12 12.83 3.22
CA LEU A 146 -3.06 13.45 4.04
C LEU A 146 -1.66 13.33 3.41
N ALA A 147 -1.34 12.20 2.79
CA ALA A 147 -0.02 11.95 2.26
C ALA A 147 0.14 12.34 0.78
N ARG A 148 -0.92 12.28 -0.01
CA ARG A 148 -0.85 12.63 -1.44
C ARG A 148 -0.35 14.06 -1.71
N PRO A 149 -0.76 15.10 -0.95
CA PRO A 149 -0.19 16.44 -1.10
C PRO A 149 1.32 16.47 -0.86
N LEU A 150 1.78 15.76 0.19
CA LEU A 150 3.19 15.64 0.53
C LEU A 150 4.00 14.98 -0.60
N PHE A 151 3.43 13.94 -1.23
CA PHE A 151 4.06 13.27 -2.36
C PHE A 151 4.13 14.14 -3.59
N ARG A 152 3.08 14.91 -3.89
CA ARG A 152 3.08 15.85 -5.00
C ARG A 152 4.14 16.93 -4.88
N GLU A 153 4.45 17.35 -3.66
CA GLU A 153 5.45 18.36 -3.37
C GLU A 153 6.88 17.80 -3.42
N LYS A 154 7.11 16.63 -2.82
CA LYS A 154 8.46 16.13 -2.53
C LYS A 154 8.91 14.97 -3.43
N HIS A 155 7.99 14.24 -4.07
CA HIS A 155 8.35 13.09 -4.88
C HIS A 155 9.04 13.50 -6.19
N SER A 156 10.17 12.85 -6.48
CA SER A 156 10.87 12.94 -7.75
C SER A 156 11.22 11.54 -8.26
N LYS A 157 11.11 11.34 -9.58
CA LYS A 157 11.50 10.08 -10.22
C LYS A 157 12.99 9.76 -10.04
N SER A 158 13.83 10.75 -9.80
CA SER A 158 15.28 10.60 -9.57
C SER A 158 15.66 10.44 -8.09
N MET A 159 14.68 10.30 -7.21
CA MET A 159 14.89 10.18 -5.76
C MET A 159 15.70 8.92 -5.41
N SER A 160 16.63 9.05 -4.46
CA SER A 160 17.37 7.90 -3.95
C SER A 160 16.47 7.00 -3.08
N ARG A 161 16.88 5.74 -2.88
CA ARG A 161 16.17 4.81 -1.97
C ARG A 161 16.04 5.40 -0.56
N ALA A 162 17.12 5.97 -0.02
CA ALA A 162 17.13 6.54 1.32
C ALA A 162 16.15 7.71 1.47
N ASP A 163 16.12 8.62 0.47
CA ASP A 163 15.20 9.76 0.48
C ASP A 163 13.74 9.31 0.31
N ALA A 164 13.50 8.30 -0.52
CA ALA A 164 12.16 7.73 -0.71
C ALA A 164 11.66 7.03 0.57
N GLU A 165 12.50 6.28 1.27
CA GLU A 165 12.17 5.70 2.57
C GLU A 165 11.91 6.77 3.64
N ALA A 166 12.71 7.85 3.66
CA ALA A 166 12.50 8.97 4.57
C ALA A 166 11.15 9.67 4.31
N LEU A 167 10.82 9.90 3.04
CA LEU A 167 9.53 10.49 2.65
C LEU A 167 8.34 9.58 3.02
N LEU A 168 8.48 8.25 2.87
CA LEU A 168 7.46 7.31 3.33
C LEU A 168 7.26 7.35 4.83
N ARG A 169 8.34 7.40 5.62
CA ARG A 169 8.28 7.52 7.08
C ARG A 169 7.63 8.83 7.52
N GLU A 170 7.93 9.93 6.85
CA GLU A 170 7.26 11.22 7.08
C GLU A 170 5.75 11.13 6.81
N ALA A 171 5.36 10.56 5.69
CA ALA A 171 3.95 10.37 5.33
C ALA A 171 3.21 9.46 6.31
N LEU A 172 3.85 8.35 6.75
CA LEU A 172 3.31 7.48 7.78
C LEU A 172 3.12 8.21 9.11
N ALA A 173 4.07 9.06 9.52
CA ALA A 173 3.97 9.85 10.74
C ALA A 173 2.78 10.81 10.69
N VAL A 174 2.60 11.53 9.59
CA VAL A 174 1.45 12.43 9.39
C VAL A 174 0.13 11.67 9.52
N CYS A 175 0.01 10.52 8.86
CA CYS A 175 -1.19 9.69 8.94
C CYS A 175 -1.41 9.12 10.35
N TYR A 176 -0.35 8.66 11.02
CA TYR A 176 -0.42 8.12 12.37
C TYR A 176 -0.90 9.15 13.39
N TYR A 177 -0.44 10.39 13.29
CA TYR A 177 -0.88 11.47 14.18
C TYR A 177 -2.36 11.84 14.00
N ARG A 178 -2.94 11.63 12.83
CA ARG A 178 -4.31 12.05 12.49
C ARG A 178 -5.33 10.92 12.46
N ASP A 179 -4.89 9.68 12.27
CA ASP A 179 -5.78 8.52 12.22
C ASP A 179 -5.78 7.76 13.55
N LYS A 180 -6.86 7.93 14.33
CA LYS A 180 -7.05 7.22 15.61
C LYS A 180 -7.11 5.69 15.47
N GLN A 181 -7.41 5.18 14.28
CA GLN A 181 -7.50 3.74 14.02
C GLN A 181 -6.14 3.11 13.71
N SER A 182 -5.13 3.91 13.40
CA SER A 182 -3.78 3.40 13.14
C SER A 182 -3.11 2.92 14.45
N ILE A 183 -2.10 2.08 14.29
CA ILE A 183 -1.18 1.66 15.35
C ILE A 183 0.24 2.00 14.93
N ASN A 184 1.14 2.19 15.88
CA ASN A 184 2.54 2.46 15.60
C ASN A 184 3.30 1.16 15.27
N LYS A 185 2.88 0.51 14.21
CA LYS A 185 3.52 -0.69 13.67
C LYS A 185 3.38 -0.67 12.16
N PHE A 186 4.48 -0.47 11.47
CA PHE A 186 4.52 -0.26 10.03
C PHE A 186 5.49 -1.23 9.38
N GLN A 187 5.31 -1.46 8.09
CA GLN A 187 6.16 -2.32 7.30
C GLN A 187 6.44 -1.63 5.96
N ILE A 188 7.68 -1.70 5.50
CA ILE A 188 8.11 -1.20 4.20
C ILE A 188 8.57 -2.39 3.38
N ALA A 189 8.15 -2.42 2.13
CA ALA A 189 8.62 -3.39 1.15
C ALA A 189 9.22 -2.67 -0.05
N VAL A 190 10.14 -3.34 -0.70
CA VAL A 190 10.91 -2.83 -1.85
C VAL A 190 10.90 -3.88 -2.94
N SER A 191 10.69 -3.46 -4.19
CA SER A 191 10.88 -4.30 -5.36
C SER A 191 11.95 -3.71 -6.26
N THR A 192 12.94 -4.52 -6.59
CA THR A 192 14.05 -4.14 -7.49
C THR A 192 14.23 -5.19 -8.58
N LYS A 193 14.88 -4.83 -9.68
CA LYS A 193 15.17 -5.78 -10.77
C LYS A 193 16.09 -6.92 -10.33
N GLU A 194 17.10 -6.60 -9.54
CA GLU A 194 18.14 -7.55 -9.13
C GLU A 194 17.77 -8.34 -7.87
N GLY A 195 17.20 -7.65 -6.87
CA GLY A 195 16.86 -8.26 -5.58
C GLY A 195 15.43 -8.81 -5.50
N GLY A 196 14.60 -8.58 -6.53
CA GLY A 196 13.18 -8.96 -6.48
C GLY A 196 12.41 -8.18 -5.43
N VAL A 197 11.42 -8.83 -4.82
CA VAL A 197 10.58 -8.26 -3.75
C VAL A 197 11.15 -8.61 -2.38
N GLU A 198 11.51 -7.58 -1.63
CA GLU A 198 11.94 -7.65 -0.23
C GLU A 198 10.88 -6.99 0.65
N VAL A 199 10.36 -7.71 1.62
CA VAL A 199 9.44 -7.20 2.63
C VAL A 199 10.21 -7.05 3.94
N GLY A 200 10.38 -5.82 4.40
CA GLY A 200 11.15 -5.51 5.61
C GLY A 200 10.42 -5.94 6.89
N GLU A 201 11.17 -6.03 7.98
CA GLU A 201 10.58 -6.28 9.30
C GLU A 201 9.70 -5.12 9.77
N PRO A 202 8.66 -5.42 10.55
CA PRO A 202 7.81 -4.39 11.15
C PRO A 202 8.59 -3.46 12.07
N PHE A 203 8.37 -2.15 11.94
CA PHE A 203 9.01 -1.13 12.76
C PHE A 203 7.99 -0.16 13.35
N ALA A 204 8.43 0.57 14.39
CA ALA A 204 7.68 1.68 14.98
C ALA A 204 8.33 3.02 14.64
N LEU A 205 7.50 4.05 14.47
CA LEU A 205 7.98 5.42 14.30
C LEU A 205 8.29 6.06 15.65
N ALA A 206 9.34 6.86 15.70
CA ALA A 206 9.55 7.78 16.82
C ALA A 206 8.45 8.87 16.75
N THR A 207 7.68 9.02 17.83
CA THR A 207 6.56 9.95 17.89
C THR A 207 6.68 10.85 19.10
N GLU A 208 6.30 12.12 18.92
CA GLU A 208 6.28 13.11 20.00
C GLU A 208 4.84 13.59 20.20
N TRP A 209 4.26 13.24 21.34
CA TRP A 209 2.90 13.64 21.73
C TRP A 209 2.87 14.81 22.70
N GLY A 210 4.04 15.23 23.23
CA GLY A 210 4.19 16.37 24.12
C GLY A 210 4.13 17.74 23.42
N TYR A 211 3.93 17.77 22.10
CA TYR A 211 3.82 19.02 21.36
C TYR A 211 2.65 19.86 21.86
N GLY A 212 2.90 21.13 22.18
CA GLY A 212 1.94 22.02 22.85
C GLY A 212 0.59 22.14 22.15
N ALA A 213 0.56 22.09 20.80
CA ALA A 213 -0.68 22.14 20.05
C ALA A 213 -1.53 20.85 20.15
N PHE A 214 -0.95 19.71 20.56
CA PHE A 214 -1.71 18.50 20.86
C PHE A 214 -2.20 18.48 22.31
N VAL A 215 -1.41 19.01 23.24
CA VAL A 215 -1.72 19.06 24.68
C VAL A 215 -2.74 20.15 24.97
N HIS A 216 -2.55 21.33 24.38
CA HIS A 216 -3.38 22.50 24.56
C HIS A 216 -3.82 23.09 23.21
N PRO A 217 -4.71 22.43 22.45
CA PRO A 217 -5.08 22.87 21.09
C PRO A 217 -5.74 24.24 21.06
N SER A 218 -6.34 24.68 22.17
CA SER A 218 -7.03 25.96 22.30
C SER A 218 -6.23 27.04 23.03
N ALA A 219 -4.94 26.81 23.35
CA ALA A 219 -4.14 27.75 24.13
C ALA A 219 -4.03 29.15 23.52
N HIS A 220 -4.18 29.27 22.20
CA HIS A 220 -4.11 30.53 21.47
C HIS A 220 -5.45 30.86 20.76
N ALA A 221 -6.53 30.18 21.10
CA ALA A 221 -7.84 30.48 20.54
C ALA A 221 -8.33 31.85 21.02
N VAL A 222 -8.70 32.69 20.07
CA VAL A 222 -9.30 34.01 20.33
C VAL A 222 -10.79 33.91 20.03
N GLY A 223 -11.61 34.08 21.04
CA GLY A 223 -13.07 34.05 20.94
C GLY A 223 -13.72 33.25 22.06
N THR A 224 -14.97 33.53 22.31
CA THR A 224 -15.82 32.77 23.23
C THR A 224 -16.70 31.85 22.40
N TRP A 225 -16.43 30.57 22.48
CA TRP A 225 -17.26 29.50 21.92
C TRP A 225 -17.92 28.74 23.06
#